data_06bbeb474d12c42b77ed35cf079fbb4a
#
_entry.id   06bbeb474d12c42b77ed35cf079fbb4a
#
_cell.length_a   1.000
_cell.length_b   1.000
_cell.length_c   1.000
_cell.angle_alpha   90.00
_cell.angle_beta   90.00
_cell.angle_gamma   90.00
#
_symmetry.space_group_name_H-M   'P 1'
#
loop_
_entity.id
_entity.type
_entity.pdbx_description
1 polymer ?
#
loop_
_entity_poly.entity_id
_entity_poly.type
_entity_poly.pdbx_seq_one_letter_code
_entity_poly.pdbx_strand_id
1 'polypeptide(L)'
;MRNLYYVAIEGTIGVGKTSLANLLSDKLGAKLVLEAFEDNPFLADFYDDPERHAFQTQLWFLLQRYQQQQDLRQVDMFQNLVITDYMFVKDRLFASLNLNEKEMSLYDTVANMMERNVIHPDLVIFLQADTETLMRNIARRGRDFEKNMSEDYIDALNQVYNEYFFRYQDTPLVIINTNNIDFVHNDGDLEEVINYIRQPATGTKFFNPATGL
;
A
#
# COMPACT_ATOMS: atom_id res chain seq x y z
N MET A 1 -18.85 11.11 15.32
CA MET A 1 -17.86 10.71 14.30
C MET A 1 -16.74 10.00 15.02
N ARG A 2 -16.31 8.84 14.54
CA ARG A 2 -15.10 8.21 15.06
C ARG A 2 -13.95 9.11 14.63
N ASN A 3 -13.13 9.59 15.56
CA ASN A 3 -11.92 10.29 15.17
C ASN A 3 -10.99 9.25 14.53
N LEU A 4 -10.68 9.43 13.26
CA LEU A 4 -9.65 8.66 12.59
C LEU A 4 -8.30 9.27 12.95
N TYR A 5 -7.37 8.43 13.44
CA TYR A 5 -6.02 8.86 13.79
C TYR A 5 -4.98 8.27 12.84
N TYR A 6 -5.23 7.07 12.30
CA TYR A 6 -4.34 6.41 11.38
C TYR A 6 -5.10 5.80 10.20
N VAL A 7 -4.79 6.25 8.99
CA VAL A 7 -5.32 5.74 7.72
C VAL A 7 -4.18 5.19 6.89
N ALA A 8 -4.28 3.95 6.46
CA ALA A 8 -3.32 3.32 5.56
C ALA A 8 -3.92 3.16 4.16
N ILE A 9 -3.15 3.49 3.13
CA ILE A 9 -3.53 3.33 1.72
C ILE A 9 -2.70 2.18 1.15
N GLU A 10 -3.37 1.17 0.63
CA GLU A 10 -2.76 -0.02 0.06
C GLU A 10 -3.21 -0.32 -1.36
N GLY A 11 -2.47 -1.18 -2.03
CA GLY A 11 -2.73 -1.63 -3.40
C GLY A 11 -1.44 -1.96 -4.14
N THR A 12 -1.57 -2.55 -5.30
CA THR A 12 -0.46 -3.02 -6.15
C THR A 12 0.41 -1.86 -6.64
N ILE A 13 1.63 -2.14 -7.10
CA ILE A 13 2.52 -1.18 -7.74
C ILE A 13 1.76 -0.51 -8.90
N GLY A 14 1.87 0.81 -9.03
CA GLY A 14 1.23 1.56 -10.13
C GLY A 14 -0.22 2.00 -9.88
N VAL A 15 -0.89 1.57 -8.79
CA VAL A 15 -2.30 1.88 -8.54
C VAL A 15 -2.57 3.32 -8.08
N GLY A 16 -1.54 4.09 -7.66
CA GLY A 16 -1.69 5.50 -7.28
C GLY A 16 -1.69 5.79 -5.78
N LYS A 17 -1.24 4.83 -4.91
CA LYS A 17 -1.19 4.99 -3.45
C LYS A 17 -0.56 6.30 -2.98
N THR A 18 0.67 6.55 -3.39
CA THR A 18 1.44 7.74 -2.98
C THR A 18 0.77 9.03 -3.44
N SER A 19 0.17 9.05 -4.64
CA SER A 19 -0.58 10.21 -5.14
C SER A 19 -1.79 10.50 -4.25
N LEU A 20 -2.60 9.48 -3.94
CA LEU A 20 -3.75 9.65 -3.07
C LEU A 20 -3.35 10.03 -1.64
N ALA A 21 -2.26 9.44 -1.09
CA ALA A 21 -1.76 9.77 0.24
C ALA A 21 -1.37 11.25 0.36
N ASN A 22 -0.66 11.78 -0.63
CA ASN A 22 -0.30 13.21 -0.69
C ASN A 22 -1.56 14.09 -0.73
N LEU A 23 -2.47 13.81 -1.66
CA LEU A 23 -3.70 14.61 -1.84
C LEU A 23 -4.58 14.60 -0.59
N LEU A 24 -4.75 13.44 0.04
CA LEU A 24 -5.52 13.35 1.29
C LEU A 24 -4.82 14.04 2.45
N SER A 25 -3.48 13.92 2.55
CA SER A 25 -2.70 14.60 3.58
C SER A 25 -2.87 16.12 3.50
N ASP A 26 -2.75 16.68 2.30
CA ASP A 26 -2.92 18.11 2.07
C ASP A 26 -4.35 18.60 2.38
N LYS A 27 -5.36 17.87 1.89
CA LYS A 27 -6.78 18.24 2.08
C LYS A 27 -7.28 18.07 3.52
N LEU A 28 -6.70 17.15 4.29
CA LEU A 28 -7.13 16.83 5.65
C LEU A 28 -6.19 17.40 6.72
N GLY A 29 -5.07 18.00 6.35
CA GLY A 29 -4.04 18.51 7.27
C GLY A 29 -3.41 17.36 8.07
N ALA A 30 -3.22 16.20 7.44
CA ALA A 30 -2.69 15.00 8.08
C ALA A 30 -1.17 14.93 8.00
N LYS A 31 -0.55 14.23 8.95
CA LYS A 31 0.87 13.86 8.84
C LYS A 31 1.02 12.75 7.81
N LEU A 32 1.82 12.99 6.79
CA LEU A 32 2.14 12.01 5.76
C LEU A 32 3.37 11.19 6.12
N VAL A 33 3.29 9.86 5.95
CA VAL A 33 4.43 8.94 6.09
C VAL A 33 4.46 8.03 4.87
N LEU A 34 5.44 8.25 4.01
CA LEU A 34 5.64 7.48 2.78
C LEU A 34 6.65 6.36 2.98
N GLU A 35 6.50 5.32 2.18
CA GLU A 35 7.46 4.23 2.12
C GLU A 35 8.80 4.70 1.53
N ALA A 36 9.90 4.47 2.25
CA ALA A 36 11.25 4.82 1.83
C ALA A 36 11.87 3.71 0.94
N PHE A 37 11.21 3.37 -0.19
CA PHE A 37 11.64 2.27 -1.06
C PHE A 37 12.96 2.57 -1.78
N GLU A 38 13.26 3.84 -2.08
CA GLU A 38 14.47 4.27 -2.78
C GLU A 38 15.75 4.05 -1.95
N ASP A 39 15.61 3.97 -0.64
CA ASP A 39 16.73 3.74 0.27
C ASP A 39 17.17 2.27 0.32
N ASN A 40 16.42 1.35 -0.30
CA ASN A 40 16.77 -0.06 -0.32
C ASN A 40 17.94 -0.33 -1.26
N PRO A 41 19.14 -0.69 -0.73
CA PRO A 41 20.33 -0.88 -1.56
C PRO A 41 20.27 -2.12 -2.44
N PHE A 42 19.32 -3.02 -2.21
CA PHE A 42 19.15 -4.27 -2.95
C PHE A 42 18.06 -4.19 -4.02
N LEU A 43 17.32 -3.07 -4.09
CA LEU A 43 16.10 -3.00 -4.91
C LEU A 43 16.41 -3.09 -6.41
N ALA A 44 17.48 -2.42 -6.88
CA ALA A 44 17.89 -2.48 -8.28
C ALA A 44 18.34 -3.90 -8.67
N ASP A 45 19.19 -4.50 -7.83
CA ASP A 45 19.70 -5.86 -8.04
C ASP A 45 18.55 -6.89 -8.00
N PHE A 46 17.54 -6.67 -7.17
CA PHE A 46 16.35 -7.54 -7.11
C PHE A 46 15.58 -7.55 -8.43
N TYR A 47 15.39 -6.40 -9.08
CA TYR A 47 14.69 -6.38 -10.36
C TYR A 47 15.50 -6.97 -11.51
N ASP A 48 16.83 -6.99 -11.39
CA ASP A 48 17.73 -7.62 -12.38
C ASP A 48 17.84 -9.14 -12.16
N ASP A 49 17.93 -9.62 -10.91
CA ASP A 49 18.04 -11.04 -10.54
C ASP A 49 17.21 -11.32 -9.26
N PRO A 50 15.88 -11.51 -9.40
CA PRO A 50 14.98 -11.71 -8.27
C PRO A 50 15.34 -12.93 -7.41
N GLU A 51 15.71 -14.06 -8.03
CA GLU A 51 16.02 -15.30 -7.29
C GLU A 51 17.17 -15.12 -6.32
N ARG A 52 18.16 -14.32 -6.68
CA ARG A 52 19.36 -14.09 -5.88
C ARG A 52 19.17 -13.03 -4.81
N HIS A 53 18.34 -12.02 -5.06
CA HIS A 53 18.27 -10.82 -4.25
C HIS A 53 16.96 -10.64 -3.48
N ALA A 54 15.97 -11.54 -3.67
CA ALA A 54 14.66 -11.43 -3.03
C ALA A 54 14.76 -11.37 -1.50
N PHE A 55 15.48 -12.31 -0.88
CA PHE A 55 15.48 -12.46 0.57
C PHE A 55 16.02 -11.20 1.28
N GLN A 56 17.20 -10.71 0.88
CA GLN A 56 17.77 -9.50 1.49
C GLN A 56 16.92 -8.26 1.22
N THR A 57 16.30 -8.16 0.04
CA THR A 57 15.41 -7.06 -0.33
C THR A 57 14.17 -7.05 0.57
N GLN A 58 13.50 -8.19 0.75
CA GLN A 58 12.32 -8.31 1.61
C GLN A 58 12.68 -8.10 3.08
N LEU A 59 13.80 -8.64 3.55
CA LEU A 59 14.25 -8.45 4.93
C LEU A 59 14.58 -6.97 5.23
N TRP A 60 15.18 -6.26 4.29
CA TRP A 60 15.44 -4.83 4.42
C TRP A 60 14.12 -4.04 4.53
N PHE A 61 13.15 -4.30 3.66
CA PHE A 61 11.84 -3.66 3.72
C PHE A 61 11.11 -3.94 5.04
N LEU A 62 11.15 -5.17 5.53
CA LEU A 62 10.56 -5.54 6.81
C LEU A 62 11.16 -4.71 7.96
N LEU A 63 12.49 -4.59 8.00
CA LEU A 63 13.20 -3.82 9.04
C LEU A 63 12.89 -2.32 8.95
N GLN A 64 12.87 -1.75 7.76
CA GLN A 64 12.56 -0.33 7.56
C GLN A 64 11.11 -0.01 7.94
N ARG A 65 10.14 -0.82 7.50
CA ARG A 65 8.74 -0.64 7.90
C ARG A 65 8.56 -0.78 9.41
N TYR A 66 9.27 -1.72 10.03
CA TYR A 66 9.23 -1.84 11.49
C TYR A 66 9.78 -0.59 12.17
N GLN A 67 10.90 -0.04 11.71
CA GLN A 67 11.44 1.21 12.24
C GLN A 67 10.44 2.36 12.08
N GLN A 68 9.85 2.52 10.92
CA GLN A 68 8.82 3.54 10.69
C GLN A 68 7.59 3.36 11.62
N GLN A 69 7.20 2.12 11.92
CA GLN A 69 6.13 1.84 12.89
C GLN A 69 6.51 2.24 14.33
N GLN A 70 7.79 2.08 14.73
CA GLN A 70 8.25 2.57 16.04
C GLN A 70 8.22 4.10 16.10
N ASP A 71 8.59 4.78 15.01
CA ASP A 71 8.54 6.24 14.92
C ASP A 71 7.10 6.76 14.97
N LEU A 72 6.15 6.05 14.35
CA LEU A 72 4.72 6.35 14.44
C LEU A 72 4.18 6.29 15.87
N ARG A 73 4.68 5.37 16.70
CA ARG A 73 4.29 5.27 18.12
C ARG A 73 4.68 6.51 18.94
N GLN A 74 5.73 7.21 18.52
CA GLN A 74 6.21 8.42 19.20
C GLN A 74 5.43 9.67 18.77
N VAL A 75 4.65 9.57 17.68
CA VAL A 75 3.77 10.65 17.25
C VAL A 75 2.57 10.70 18.18
N ASP A 76 2.21 11.91 18.64
CA ASP A 76 0.97 12.12 19.39
C ASP A 76 -0.22 11.97 18.42
N MET A 77 -0.65 10.73 18.21
CA MET A 77 -1.78 10.39 17.34
C MET A 77 -3.12 10.92 17.86
N PHE A 78 -3.17 11.43 19.09
CA PHE A 78 -4.39 12.03 19.63
C PHE A 78 -4.66 13.44 19.10
N GLN A 79 -3.67 14.05 18.46
CA GLN A 79 -3.78 15.42 17.95
C GLN A 79 -3.76 15.54 16.42
N ASN A 80 -3.22 14.54 15.72
CA ASN A 80 -3.04 14.60 14.26
C ASN A 80 -3.42 13.29 13.58
N LEU A 81 -4.20 13.41 12.50
CA LEU A 81 -4.40 12.29 11.57
C LEU A 81 -3.07 11.94 10.90
N VAL A 82 -2.74 10.65 10.84
CA VAL A 82 -1.60 10.12 10.09
C VAL A 82 -2.11 9.36 8.87
N ILE A 83 -1.50 9.57 7.73
CA ILE A 83 -1.75 8.85 6.49
C ILE A 83 -0.46 8.20 6.02
N THR A 84 -0.53 6.90 5.70
CA THR A 84 0.59 6.15 5.11
C THR A 84 0.21 5.61 3.73
N ASP A 85 1.17 5.44 2.84
CA ASP A 85 0.97 4.77 1.54
C ASP A 85 1.37 3.29 1.56
N TYR A 86 1.38 2.69 2.75
CA TYR A 86 1.65 1.28 2.98
C TYR A 86 1.07 0.80 4.32
N MET A 87 0.89 -0.51 4.46
CA MET A 87 0.70 -1.23 5.73
C MET A 87 1.91 -2.12 6.02
N PHE A 88 2.09 -2.52 7.28
CA PHE A 88 3.16 -3.45 7.65
C PHE A 88 3.05 -4.79 6.90
N VAL A 89 1.83 -5.28 6.66
CA VAL A 89 1.56 -6.52 5.94
C VAL A 89 2.03 -6.52 4.48
N LYS A 90 2.18 -5.35 3.86
CA LYS A 90 2.65 -5.23 2.47
C LYS A 90 3.88 -6.09 2.20
N ASP A 91 4.81 -6.09 3.14
CA ASP A 91 6.05 -6.83 3.01
C ASP A 91 5.83 -8.35 2.91
N ARG A 92 4.90 -8.89 3.71
CA ARG A 92 4.53 -10.31 3.65
C ARG A 92 3.88 -10.68 2.31
N LEU A 93 3.09 -9.79 1.71
CA LEU A 93 2.49 -10.01 0.39
C LEU A 93 3.57 -10.14 -0.69
N PHE A 94 4.56 -9.27 -0.67
CA PHE A 94 5.71 -9.37 -1.57
C PHE A 94 6.58 -10.59 -1.26
N ALA A 95 6.87 -10.87 0.01
CA ALA A 95 7.66 -12.03 0.42
C ALA A 95 7.02 -13.34 -0.03
N SER A 96 5.69 -13.47 0.07
CA SER A 96 4.97 -14.67 -0.36
C SER A 96 5.09 -14.98 -1.86
N LEU A 97 5.31 -13.96 -2.68
CA LEU A 97 5.52 -14.11 -4.12
C LEU A 97 6.97 -14.37 -4.49
N ASN A 98 7.92 -13.79 -3.74
CA ASN A 98 9.31 -13.69 -4.14
C ASN A 98 10.25 -14.66 -3.42
N LEU A 99 9.86 -15.19 -2.24
CA LEU A 99 10.72 -16.05 -1.43
C LEU A 99 10.40 -17.52 -1.63
N ASN A 100 11.44 -18.36 -1.64
CA ASN A 100 11.24 -19.81 -1.58
C ASN A 100 10.82 -20.24 -0.17
N GLU A 101 10.40 -21.50 0.00
CA GLU A 101 9.86 -22.04 1.25
C GLU A 101 10.79 -21.86 2.46
N LYS A 102 12.11 -22.02 2.28
CA LYS A 102 13.08 -21.89 3.39
C LYS A 102 13.29 -20.43 3.78
N GLU A 103 13.38 -19.57 2.80
CA GLU A 103 13.49 -18.11 3.01
C GLU A 103 12.22 -17.56 3.64
N MET A 104 11.05 -17.98 3.15
CA MET A 104 9.76 -17.58 3.72
C MET A 104 9.60 -18.02 5.17
N SER A 105 10.03 -19.24 5.53
CA SER A 105 10.00 -19.72 6.92
C SER A 105 10.87 -18.87 7.86
N LEU A 106 12.06 -18.45 7.40
CA LEU A 106 12.92 -17.57 8.17
C LEU A 106 12.36 -16.15 8.25
N TYR A 107 11.87 -15.63 7.13
CA TYR A 107 11.18 -14.34 7.05
C TYR A 107 10.01 -14.27 8.03
N ASP A 108 9.13 -15.26 8.03
CA ASP A 108 7.96 -15.34 8.93
C ASP A 108 8.37 -15.36 10.41
N THR A 109 9.47 -16.04 10.74
CA THR A 109 9.99 -16.04 12.11
C THR A 109 10.34 -14.62 12.57
N VAL A 110 11.03 -13.85 11.74
CA VAL A 110 11.41 -12.46 12.05
C VAL A 110 10.18 -11.54 12.04
N ALA A 111 9.33 -11.63 11.01
CA ALA A 111 8.13 -10.81 10.86
C ALA A 111 7.16 -10.98 12.04
N ASN A 112 6.90 -12.21 12.49
CA ASN A 112 6.02 -12.50 13.63
C ASN A 112 6.53 -11.92 14.95
N MET A 113 7.86 -11.81 15.15
CA MET A 113 8.44 -11.14 16.34
C MET A 113 8.17 -9.63 16.31
N MET A 114 8.19 -9.01 15.14
CA MET A 114 7.99 -7.58 14.95
C MET A 114 6.51 -7.18 14.99
N GLU A 115 5.64 -7.98 14.38
CA GLU A 115 4.22 -7.71 14.20
C GLU A 115 3.48 -7.42 15.52
N ARG A 116 3.92 -8.04 16.64
CA ARG A 116 3.36 -7.81 17.98
C ARG A 116 3.44 -6.35 18.43
N ASN A 117 4.31 -5.58 17.82
CA ASN A 117 4.57 -4.19 18.15
C ASN A 117 4.14 -3.20 17.06
N VAL A 118 3.36 -3.63 16.08
CA VAL A 118 2.87 -2.79 14.99
C VAL A 118 1.55 -2.10 15.38
N ILE A 119 1.37 -0.88 14.94
CA ILE A 119 0.11 -0.14 15.10
C ILE A 119 -0.81 -0.50 13.94
N HIS A 120 -2.04 -0.87 14.28
CA HIS A 120 -3.06 -1.12 13.28
C HIS A 120 -3.75 0.19 12.86
N PRO A 121 -4.05 0.38 11.57
CA PRO A 121 -4.80 1.54 11.10
C PRO A 121 -6.25 1.50 11.59
N ASP A 122 -6.86 2.68 11.78
CA ASP A 122 -8.29 2.80 12.07
C ASP A 122 -9.15 2.60 10.82
N LEU A 123 -8.55 2.82 9.64
CA LEU A 123 -9.16 2.65 8.33
C LEU A 123 -8.09 2.24 7.32
N VAL A 124 -8.40 1.25 6.51
CA VAL A 124 -7.61 0.88 5.32
C VAL A 124 -8.35 1.30 4.07
N ILE A 125 -7.63 1.92 3.14
CA ILE A 125 -8.09 2.23 1.79
C ILE A 125 -7.31 1.33 0.84
N PHE A 126 -7.99 0.36 0.23
CA PHE A 126 -7.41 -0.49 -0.78
C PHE A 126 -7.77 0.02 -2.18
N LEU A 127 -6.75 0.46 -2.92
CA LEU A 127 -6.89 0.85 -4.31
C LEU A 127 -6.75 -0.38 -5.19
N GLN A 128 -7.77 -0.62 -6.02
CA GLN A 128 -7.84 -1.76 -6.92
C GLN A 128 -7.85 -1.28 -8.38
N ALA A 129 -7.03 -1.91 -9.22
CA ALA A 129 -7.02 -1.69 -10.66
C ALA A 129 -6.73 -3.01 -11.40
N ASP A 130 -7.05 -3.05 -12.68
CA ASP A 130 -6.62 -4.14 -13.57
C ASP A 130 -5.12 -4.02 -13.92
N THR A 131 -4.53 -5.11 -14.36
CA THR A 131 -3.10 -5.20 -14.69
C THR A 131 -2.70 -4.23 -15.80
N GLU A 132 -3.57 -4.02 -16.79
CA GLU A 132 -3.33 -3.07 -17.89
C GLU A 132 -3.18 -1.62 -17.37
N THR A 133 -4.08 -1.21 -16.47
CA THR A 133 -4.03 0.11 -15.83
C THR A 133 -2.77 0.27 -14.98
N LEU A 134 -2.39 -0.76 -14.22
CA LEU A 134 -1.17 -0.76 -13.41
C LEU A 134 0.07 -0.59 -14.29
N MET A 135 0.21 -1.38 -15.35
CA MET A 135 1.33 -1.32 -16.29
C MET A 135 1.42 0.03 -16.99
N ARG A 136 0.30 0.59 -17.43
CA ARG A 136 0.23 1.93 -18.02
C ARG A 136 0.73 3.00 -17.04
N ASN A 137 0.35 2.93 -15.78
CA ASN A 137 0.76 3.87 -14.75
C ASN A 137 2.25 3.72 -14.39
N ILE A 138 2.77 2.50 -14.32
CA ILE A 138 4.19 2.20 -14.11
C ILE A 138 5.01 2.81 -15.25
N ALA A 139 4.63 2.55 -16.49
CA ALA A 139 5.31 3.10 -17.66
C ALA A 139 5.28 4.63 -17.68
N ARG A 140 4.14 5.27 -17.33
CA ARG A 140 4.01 6.73 -17.25
C ARG A 140 4.90 7.33 -16.17
N ARG A 141 5.05 6.66 -15.03
CA ARG A 141 5.92 7.09 -13.92
C ARG A 141 7.41 7.05 -14.28
N GLY A 142 7.82 6.06 -15.06
CA GLY A 142 9.13 5.99 -15.73
C GLY A 142 10.32 5.83 -14.79
N ARG A 143 10.20 5.10 -13.67
CA ARG A 143 11.33 4.80 -12.78
C ARG A 143 12.28 3.81 -13.43
N ASP A 144 13.58 4.09 -13.36
CA ASP A 144 14.61 3.30 -14.07
C ASP A 144 14.61 1.82 -13.66
N PHE A 145 14.51 1.52 -12.38
CA PHE A 145 14.49 0.14 -11.86
C PHE A 145 13.17 -0.62 -12.16
N GLU A 146 12.12 0.06 -12.61
CA GLU A 146 10.84 -0.56 -12.98
C GLU A 146 10.76 -0.92 -14.47
N LYS A 147 11.71 -0.50 -15.29
CA LYS A 147 11.66 -0.69 -16.75
C LYS A 147 11.59 -2.16 -17.20
N ASN A 148 12.17 -3.05 -16.40
CA ASN A 148 12.21 -4.49 -16.67
C ASN A 148 11.10 -5.27 -15.96
N MET A 149 10.17 -4.59 -15.30
CA MET A 149 9.08 -5.23 -14.57
C MET A 149 8.11 -5.88 -15.56
N SER A 150 7.92 -7.19 -15.45
CA SER A 150 7.05 -7.95 -16.34
C SER A 150 5.58 -7.78 -15.97
N GLU A 151 4.70 -7.86 -16.98
CA GLU A 151 3.25 -7.87 -16.77
C GLU A 151 2.83 -9.07 -15.92
N ASP A 152 3.40 -10.26 -16.15
CA ASP A 152 3.14 -11.47 -15.37
C ASP A 152 3.42 -11.27 -13.87
N TYR A 153 4.52 -10.57 -13.54
CA TYR A 153 4.84 -10.26 -12.15
C TYR A 153 3.82 -9.33 -11.51
N ILE A 154 3.42 -8.28 -12.23
CA ILE A 154 2.40 -7.35 -11.74
C ILE A 154 1.04 -8.03 -11.60
N ASP A 155 0.68 -8.92 -12.54
CA ASP A 155 -0.57 -9.69 -12.45
C ASP A 155 -0.57 -10.62 -11.24
N ALA A 156 0.51 -11.39 -11.03
CA ALA A 156 0.65 -12.26 -9.87
C ALA A 156 0.59 -11.47 -8.56
N LEU A 157 1.27 -10.33 -8.48
CA LEU A 157 1.22 -9.46 -7.30
C LEU A 157 -0.18 -8.89 -7.09
N ASN A 158 -0.88 -8.49 -8.15
CA ASN A 158 -2.24 -7.99 -8.09
C ASN A 158 -3.23 -9.05 -7.58
N GLN A 159 -3.05 -10.29 -7.99
CA GLN A 159 -3.84 -11.42 -7.47
C GLN A 159 -3.61 -11.62 -5.98
N VAL A 160 -2.35 -11.62 -5.51
CA VAL A 160 -2.01 -11.74 -4.07
C VAL A 160 -2.67 -10.62 -3.25
N TYR A 161 -2.61 -9.37 -3.72
CA TYR A 161 -3.27 -8.24 -3.06
C TYR A 161 -4.79 -8.40 -3.00
N ASN A 162 -5.42 -8.73 -4.14
CA ASN A 162 -6.86 -8.92 -4.21
C ASN A 162 -7.34 -10.06 -3.30
N GLU A 163 -6.61 -11.19 -3.26
CA GLU A 163 -6.94 -12.31 -2.39
C GLU A 163 -6.83 -11.95 -0.92
N TYR A 164 -5.77 -11.24 -0.52
CA TYR A 164 -5.59 -10.77 0.85
C TYR A 164 -6.70 -9.83 1.28
N PHE A 165 -6.96 -8.76 0.51
CA PHE A 165 -7.96 -7.76 0.88
C PHE A 165 -9.41 -8.26 0.75
N PHE A 166 -9.67 -9.26 -0.07
CA PHE A 166 -10.96 -9.93 -0.11
C PHE A 166 -11.30 -10.63 1.22
N ARG A 167 -10.28 -11.12 1.94
CA ARG A 167 -10.44 -11.79 3.24
C ARG A 167 -10.17 -10.89 4.44
N TYR A 168 -9.76 -9.66 4.21
CA TYR A 168 -9.35 -8.74 5.25
C TYR A 168 -10.54 -8.31 6.15
N GLN A 169 -10.38 -8.47 7.48
CA GLN A 169 -11.42 -8.16 8.48
C GLN A 169 -10.88 -7.47 9.73
N ASP A 170 -9.58 -7.18 9.80
CA ASP A 170 -8.95 -6.70 11.03
C ASP A 170 -9.40 -5.28 11.40
N THR A 171 -9.57 -4.43 10.39
CA THR A 171 -10.06 -3.05 10.56
C THR A 171 -11.04 -2.68 9.44
N PRO A 172 -11.81 -1.59 9.57
CA PRO A 172 -12.65 -1.10 8.48
C PRO A 172 -11.85 -0.93 7.17
N LEU A 173 -12.44 -1.41 6.09
CA LEU A 173 -11.84 -1.40 4.76
C LEU A 173 -12.71 -0.66 3.75
N VAL A 174 -12.10 0.23 2.98
CA VAL A 174 -12.71 0.85 1.80
C VAL A 174 -11.95 0.40 0.57
N ILE A 175 -12.61 -0.33 -0.33
CA ILE A 175 -12.06 -0.76 -1.61
C ILE A 175 -12.49 0.25 -2.67
N ILE A 176 -11.51 0.86 -3.36
CA ILE A 176 -11.75 1.86 -4.41
C ILE A 176 -11.26 1.29 -5.74
N ASN A 177 -12.18 1.07 -6.68
CA ASN A 177 -11.82 0.74 -8.05
C ASN A 177 -11.32 2.00 -8.77
N THR A 178 -10.06 1.99 -9.20
CA THR A 178 -9.39 3.15 -9.81
C THR A 178 -9.29 3.08 -11.33
N ASN A 179 -9.91 2.11 -11.99
CA ASN A 179 -9.84 1.98 -13.45
C ASN A 179 -10.46 3.19 -14.17
N ASN A 180 -11.51 3.74 -13.58
CA ASN A 180 -12.33 4.81 -14.17
C ASN A 180 -12.36 6.08 -13.33
N ILE A 181 -11.39 6.29 -12.45
CA ILE A 181 -11.31 7.47 -11.60
C ILE A 181 -9.93 8.12 -11.72
N ASP A 182 -9.88 9.43 -11.89
CA ASP A 182 -8.64 10.21 -11.94
C ASP A 182 -8.59 11.26 -10.84
N PHE A 183 -8.43 10.79 -9.62
CA PHE A 183 -8.30 11.68 -8.44
C PHE A 183 -7.04 12.55 -8.44
N VAL A 184 -6.13 12.36 -9.41
CA VAL A 184 -4.90 13.17 -9.55
C VAL A 184 -5.15 14.42 -10.38
N HIS A 185 -5.95 14.34 -11.45
CA HIS A 185 -6.18 15.45 -12.37
C HIS A 185 -7.62 15.94 -12.36
N ASN A 186 -8.52 15.27 -11.65
CA ASN A 186 -9.93 15.63 -11.52
C ASN A 186 -10.29 15.87 -10.04
N ASP A 187 -10.45 17.13 -9.69
CA ASP A 187 -10.84 17.53 -8.32
C ASP A 187 -12.19 16.95 -7.89
N GLY A 188 -13.12 16.74 -8.82
CA GLY A 188 -14.42 16.13 -8.54
C GLY A 188 -14.28 14.69 -8.06
N ASP A 189 -13.45 13.90 -8.74
CA ASP A 189 -13.17 12.51 -8.36
C ASP A 189 -12.50 12.44 -6.97
N LEU A 190 -11.57 13.34 -6.72
CA LEU A 190 -10.92 13.42 -5.40
C LEU A 190 -11.93 13.75 -4.28
N GLU A 191 -12.81 14.72 -4.51
CA GLU A 191 -13.83 15.10 -3.51
C GLU A 191 -14.83 13.95 -3.27
N GLU A 192 -15.19 13.19 -4.30
CA GLU A 192 -16.03 11.98 -4.13
C GLU A 192 -15.33 10.94 -3.24
N VAL A 193 -14.03 10.66 -3.48
CA VAL A 193 -13.24 9.76 -2.65
C VAL A 193 -13.19 10.25 -1.21
N ILE A 194 -12.91 11.54 -0.98
CA ILE A 194 -12.85 12.14 0.37
C ILE A 194 -14.20 12.01 1.08
N ASN A 195 -15.29 12.34 0.39
CA ASN A 195 -16.63 12.25 0.96
C ASN A 195 -17.00 10.81 1.32
N TYR A 196 -16.55 9.84 0.50
CA TYR A 196 -16.79 8.43 0.78
C TYR A 196 -16.01 7.92 2.00
N ILE A 197 -14.74 8.30 2.12
CA ILE A 197 -13.87 7.92 3.24
C ILE A 197 -14.36 8.52 4.56
N ARG A 198 -14.90 9.73 4.53
CA ARG A 198 -15.46 10.40 5.73
C ARG A 198 -16.72 9.74 6.29
N GLN A 199 -17.38 8.89 5.52
CA GLN A 199 -18.54 8.14 6.01
C GLN A 199 -18.09 7.08 7.01
N PRO A 200 -18.85 6.85 8.11
CA PRO A 200 -18.52 5.80 9.05
C PRO A 200 -18.38 4.46 8.34
N ALA A 201 -17.19 3.86 8.41
CA ALA A 201 -16.93 2.54 7.88
C ALA A 201 -17.05 1.51 9.01
N THR A 202 -17.90 0.49 8.79
CA THR A 202 -17.93 -0.75 9.56
C THR A 202 -17.84 -1.89 8.56
N GLY A 203 -16.83 -2.77 8.75
CA GLY A 203 -16.54 -3.83 7.79
C GLY A 203 -16.00 -3.31 6.46
N THR A 204 -16.30 -4.00 5.38
CA THR A 204 -15.82 -3.67 4.03
C THR A 204 -16.85 -2.86 3.26
N LYS A 205 -16.42 -1.78 2.63
CA LYS A 205 -17.20 -0.96 1.69
C LYS A 205 -16.53 -0.91 0.34
N PHE A 206 -17.34 -0.89 -0.72
CA PHE A 206 -16.85 -0.79 -2.10
C PHE A 206 -17.26 0.54 -2.71
N PHE A 207 -16.28 1.25 -3.25
CA PHE A 207 -16.50 2.46 -4.03
C PHE A 207 -16.15 2.17 -5.50
N ASN A 208 -17.19 2.09 -6.32
CA ASN A 208 -17.08 2.03 -7.76
C ASN A 208 -17.64 3.36 -8.28
N PRO A 209 -16.79 4.28 -8.76
CA PRO A 209 -17.29 5.52 -9.35
C PRO A 209 -18.20 5.17 -10.51
N ALA A 210 -19.34 5.87 -10.60
CA ALA A 210 -20.21 5.73 -11.75
C ALA A 210 -19.42 6.18 -12.98
N THR A 211 -19.25 5.29 -13.96
CA THR A 211 -18.77 5.71 -15.29
C THR A 211 -19.73 6.79 -15.77
N GLY A 212 -19.26 8.03 -15.85
CA GLY A 212 -20.06 9.13 -16.38
C GLY A 212 -20.63 8.75 -17.74
N LEU A 213 -21.97 8.70 -17.83
CA LEU A 213 -22.71 8.56 -19.07
C LEU A 213 -22.53 9.80 -19.93
#